data_5690a74a89e561ec9ff3b119ed7d0fea
#
_entry.id   5690a74a89e561ec9ff3b119ed7d0fea
#
_cell.length_a   1.000
_cell.length_b   1.000
_cell.length_c   1.000
_cell.angle_alpha   90.00
_cell.angle_beta   90.00
_cell.angle_gamma   90.00
#
_symmetry.space_group_name_H-M   'P 1'
#
loop_
_entity.id
_entity.type
_entity.pdbx_description
1 polymer ?
#
loop_
_entity_poly.entity_id
_entity_poly.type
_entity_poly.pdbx_seq_one_letter_code
_entity_poly.pdbx_strand_id
1 'polypeptide(L)'
;LHEALQIADELGFKTVNLDNYCGYAEMGEGEEIVGIAGHLDIVPAGGDWTYDPFKLTREGDYVYGRGTTDDKGPVMEALYAMKLLRDSGVKLNKRVRLIMGCNEENGSRCMEHYNEVAEELSCGFTPDANYPCIHGEKGMLGMLATSKNTKIISINGGFVFNAVCDACTAEIPAEEGLKDRLEAAFAETKLQEYKVTEEDGKIT
;
A
#
# COMPACT_ATOMS: atom_id res chain seq x y z
N LEU A 1 -10.32 4.66 10.49
CA LEU A 1 -9.89 5.96 11.06
C LEU A 1 -10.54 6.24 12.41
N HIS A 2 -11.88 6.18 12.52
CA HIS A 2 -12.58 6.50 13.77
C HIS A 2 -12.09 5.69 14.97
N GLU A 3 -11.95 4.38 14.84
CA GLU A 3 -11.44 3.51 15.92
C GLU A 3 -9.99 3.87 16.31
N ALA A 4 -9.12 4.15 15.34
CA ALA A 4 -7.75 4.55 15.62
C ALA A 4 -7.67 5.89 16.37
N LEU A 5 -8.47 6.87 15.96
CA LEU A 5 -8.58 8.14 16.67
C LEU A 5 -9.19 7.98 18.06
N GLN A 6 -10.18 7.10 18.21
CA GLN A 6 -10.76 6.79 19.51
C GLN A 6 -9.72 6.16 20.46
N ILE A 7 -8.94 5.18 19.98
CA ILE A 7 -7.84 4.59 20.76
C ILE A 7 -6.85 5.67 21.21
N ALA A 8 -6.49 6.57 20.29
CA ALA A 8 -5.57 7.66 20.62
C ALA A 8 -6.15 8.64 21.65
N ASP A 9 -7.44 8.95 21.57
CA ASP A 9 -8.16 9.79 22.54
C ASP A 9 -8.23 9.11 23.91
N GLU A 10 -8.58 7.82 23.97
CA GLU A 10 -8.59 7.02 25.19
C GLU A 10 -7.19 6.92 25.84
N LEU A 11 -6.14 6.95 25.04
CA LEU A 11 -4.77 7.08 25.51
C LEU A 11 -4.40 8.49 25.95
N GLY A 12 -5.28 9.48 25.79
CA GLY A 12 -5.13 10.85 26.27
C GLY A 12 -4.38 11.78 25.29
N PHE A 13 -4.37 11.49 24.02
CA PHE A 13 -3.86 12.39 23.00
C PHE A 13 -4.94 13.35 22.51
N LYS A 14 -4.53 14.53 22.02
CA LYS A 14 -5.42 15.39 21.26
C LYS A 14 -5.61 14.79 19.87
N THR A 15 -6.85 14.49 19.49
CA THR A 15 -7.17 13.89 18.20
C THR A 15 -7.96 14.85 17.32
N VAL A 16 -7.71 14.78 16.03
CA VAL A 16 -8.45 15.54 15.00
C VAL A 16 -8.74 14.61 13.82
N ASN A 17 -9.97 14.64 13.36
CA ASN A 17 -10.40 13.99 12.11
C ASN A 17 -10.46 15.07 11.01
N LEU A 18 -9.76 14.86 9.92
CA LEU A 18 -9.74 15.72 8.75
C LEU A 18 -10.62 15.11 7.65
N ASP A 19 -11.92 15.37 7.73
CA ASP A 19 -12.95 15.02 6.74
C ASP A 19 -12.99 13.52 6.34
N ASN A 20 -12.52 12.65 7.22
CA ASN A 20 -12.36 11.20 7.00
C ASN A 20 -11.34 10.81 5.90
N TYR A 21 -10.59 11.73 5.36
CA TYR A 21 -9.43 11.43 4.50
C TYR A 21 -8.24 10.94 5.32
N CYS A 22 -7.99 11.62 6.43
CA CYS A 22 -6.99 11.25 7.43
C CYS A 22 -7.38 11.85 8.78
N GLY A 23 -6.57 11.59 9.77
CA GLY A 23 -6.66 12.22 11.07
C GLY A 23 -5.32 12.17 11.78
N TYR A 24 -5.21 12.79 12.92
CA TYR A 24 -3.98 12.73 13.68
C TYR A 24 -4.20 12.69 15.19
N ALA A 25 -3.20 12.12 15.86
CA ALA A 25 -2.99 12.24 17.30
C ALA A 25 -1.80 13.16 17.58
N GLU A 26 -1.92 14.06 18.54
CA GLU A 26 -0.89 15.06 18.82
C GLU A 26 -0.59 15.19 20.31
N MET A 27 0.68 15.43 20.63
CA MET A 27 1.16 15.77 21.98
C MET A 27 2.27 16.82 21.92
N GLY A 28 2.61 17.39 23.06
CA GLY A 28 3.66 18.40 23.19
C GLY A 28 3.14 19.81 22.95
N GLU A 29 4.04 20.77 23.04
CA GLU A 29 3.75 22.21 22.89
C GLU A 29 4.81 22.87 22.00
N GLY A 30 4.48 24.01 21.41
CA GLY A 30 5.36 24.77 20.55
C GLY A 30 4.81 24.99 19.15
N GLU A 31 5.54 25.76 18.37
CA GLU A 31 5.13 26.12 17.01
C GLU A 31 5.51 25.04 15.99
N GLU A 32 6.67 24.42 16.17
CA GLU A 32 7.17 23.37 15.27
C GLU A 32 6.47 22.02 15.50
N ILE A 33 6.22 21.31 14.41
CA ILE A 33 5.58 19.99 14.40
C ILE A 33 6.52 18.96 13.81
N VAL A 34 6.82 17.92 14.59
CA VAL A 34 7.47 16.70 14.11
C VAL A 34 6.38 15.72 13.72
N GLY A 35 6.29 15.41 12.43
CA GLY A 35 5.30 14.48 11.90
C GLY A 35 5.79 13.04 11.88
N ILE A 36 4.89 12.11 12.19
CA ILE A 36 5.02 10.69 11.89
C ILE A 36 3.84 10.38 10.99
N ALA A 37 4.11 9.99 9.75
CA ALA A 37 3.06 9.73 8.77
C ALA A 37 2.94 8.23 8.52
N GLY A 38 1.79 7.66 8.80
CA GLY A 38 1.46 6.28 8.49
C GLY A 38 0.05 6.14 7.93
N HIS A 39 -0.35 4.94 7.55
CA HIS A 39 -1.65 4.71 6.95
C HIS A 39 -2.42 3.52 7.55
N LEU A 40 -3.73 3.51 7.34
CA LEU A 40 -4.65 2.51 7.87
C LEU A 40 -5.32 1.68 6.79
N ASP A 41 -5.28 2.14 5.54
CA ASP A 41 -5.74 1.36 4.40
C ASP A 41 -4.77 0.22 4.08
N ILE A 42 -5.20 -0.70 3.26
CA ILE A 42 -4.47 -1.92 2.93
C ILE A 42 -4.72 -2.29 1.48
N VAL A 43 -3.73 -2.92 0.85
CA VAL A 43 -3.95 -3.60 -0.43
C VAL A 43 -4.89 -4.80 -0.28
N PRO A 44 -5.54 -5.27 -1.36
CA PRO A 44 -6.30 -6.52 -1.34
C PRO A 44 -5.46 -7.67 -0.77
N ALA A 45 -6.11 -8.55 -0.01
CA ALA A 45 -5.40 -9.65 0.66
C ALA A 45 -4.68 -10.59 -0.33
N GLY A 46 -5.25 -10.80 -1.52
CA GLY A 46 -4.75 -11.80 -2.46
C GLY A 46 -5.08 -13.23 -2.02
N GLY A 47 -4.36 -14.21 -2.57
CA GLY A 47 -4.48 -15.64 -2.25
C GLY A 47 -3.37 -16.16 -1.32
N ASP A 48 -3.39 -17.46 -1.06
CA ASP A 48 -2.31 -18.23 -0.42
C ASP A 48 -1.94 -17.83 1.02
N TRP A 49 -2.91 -17.33 1.78
CA TRP A 49 -2.73 -17.06 3.20
C TRP A 49 -2.84 -18.35 4.04
N THR A 50 -1.88 -18.54 4.96
CA THR A 50 -1.93 -19.64 5.95
C THR A 50 -3.01 -19.40 6.99
N TYR A 51 -3.25 -18.14 7.35
CA TYR A 51 -4.27 -17.69 8.30
C TYR A 51 -5.23 -16.72 7.60
N ASP A 52 -6.42 -16.52 8.16
CA ASP A 52 -7.36 -15.50 7.68
C ASP A 52 -6.70 -14.10 7.70
N PRO A 53 -6.51 -13.46 6.54
CA PRO A 53 -5.83 -12.17 6.46
C PRO A 53 -6.54 -11.03 7.21
N PHE A 54 -7.85 -11.15 7.46
CA PHE A 54 -8.64 -10.13 8.13
C PHE A 54 -8.86 -10.42 9.62
N LYS A 55 -8.23 -11.45 10.14
CA LYS A 55 -8.26 -11.81 11.55
C LYS A 55 -6.85 -11.84 12.11
N LEU A 56 -6.58 -10.98 13.09
CA LEU A 56 -5.30 -11.00 13.78
C LEU A 56 -5.08 -12.36 14.45
N THR A 57 -4.09 -13.10 13.98
CA THR A 57 -3.71 -14.40 14.52
C THR A 57 -2.32 -14.28 15.17
N ARG A 58 -2.21 -14.70 16.44
CA ARG A 58 -0.92 -14.76 17.14
C ARG A 58 -0.44 -16.20 17.25
N GLU A 59 0.80 -16.42 16.84
CA GLU A 59 1.49 -17.69 17.02
C GLU A 59 2.90 -17.44 17.58
N GLY A 60 3.13 -17.84 18.81
CA GLY A 60 4.38 -17.52 19.53
C GLY A 60 4.60 -16.01 19.65
N ASP A 61 5.69 -15.54 19.09
CA ASP A 61 6.09 -14.13 19.09
C ASP A 61 5.67 -13.37 17.80
N TYR A 62 4.95 -14.04 16.92
CA TYR A 62 4.51 -13.46 15.65
C TYR A 62 3.02 -13.17 15.67
N VAL A 63 2.64 -12.13 14.94
CA VAL A 63 1.26 -11.80 14.61
C VAL A 63 1.07 -11.79 13.09
N TYR A 64 -0.02 -12.37 12.64
CA TYR A 64 -0.34 -12.54 11.23
C TYR A 64 -1.65 -11.85 10.91
N GLY A 65 -1.68 -11.15 9.79
CA GLY A 65 -2.85 -10.48 9.25
C GLY A 65 -2.46 -9.40 8.22
N ARG A 66 -3.35 -9.07 7.31
CA ARG A 66 -3.13 -7.98 6.37
C ARG A 66 -3.09 -6.65 7.13
N GLY A 67 -2.01 -5.87 6.93
CA GLY A 67 -1.79 -4.60 7.61
C GLY A 67 -1.01 -4.70 8.94
N THR A 68 -0.57 -5.89 9.37
CA THR A 68 0.24 -6.02 10.59
C THR A 68 1.64 -5.44 10.44
N THR A 69 2.19 -5.45 9.23
CA THR A 69 3.50 -4.88 8.90
C THR A 69 3.34 -3.57 8.15
N ASP A 70 2.38 -3.50 7.25
CA ASP A 70 2.11 -2.44 6.31
C ASP A 70 0.63 -2.01 6.45
N ASP A 71 0.33 -0.90 7.12
CA ASP A 71 1.19 -0.08 8.00
C ASP A 71 0.57 0.07 9.41
N LYS A 72 -0.56 -0.66 9.72
CA LYS A 72 -1.28 -0.54 11.00
C LYS A 72 -0.40 -0.88 12.22
N GLY A 73 0.50 -1.87 12.07
CA GLY A 73 1.45 -2.20 13.13
C GLY A 73 2.36 -1.03 13.47
N PRO A 74 3.15 -0.52 12.53
CA PRO A 74 4.01 0.65 12.73
C PRO A 74 3.25 1.90 13.19
N VAL A 75 2.03 2.15 12.72
CA VAL A 75 1.17 3.23 13.23
C VAL A 75 0.88 3.05 14.72
N MET A 76 0.53 1.83 15.16
CA MET A 76 0.30 1.57 16.57
C MET A 76 1.59 1.63 17.39
N GLU A 77 2.70 1.14 16.85
CA GLU A 77 4.02 1.26 17.51
C GLU A 77 4.39 2.73 17.72
N ALA A 78 4.19 3.58 16.72
CA ALA A 78 4.41 5.02 16.83
C ALA A 78 3.51 5.67 17.90
N LEU A 79 2.22 5.30 17.94
CA LEU A 79 1.27 5.80 18.95
C LEU A 79 1.71 5.42 20.37
N TYR A 80 2.14 4.17 20.57
CA TYR A 80 2.62 3.73 21.87
C TYR A 80 3.99 4.29 22.22
N ALA A 81 4.88 4.53 21.26
CA ALA A 81 6.13 5.26 21.47
C ALA A 81 5.88 6.70 21.97
N MET A 82 4.92 7.41 21.35
CA MET A 82 4.47 8.71 21.81
C MET A 82 3.93 8.64 23.23
N LYS A 83 3.13 7.61 23.55
CA LYS A 83 2.63 7.39 24.90
C LYS A 83 3.76 7.20 25.92
N LEU A 84 4.74 6.37 25.59
CA LEU A 84 5.92 6.13 26.46
C LEU A 84 6.71 7.42 26.72
N LEU A 85 6.94 8.24 25.69
CA LEU A 85 7.58 9.54 25.82
C LEU A 85 6.81 10.47 26.77
N ARG A 86 5.52 10.58 26.60
CA ARG A 86 4.66 11.39 27.46
C ARG A 86 4.68 10.88 28.90
N ASP A 87 4.51 9.59 29.10
CA ASP A 87 4.44 8.97 30.43
C ASP A 87 5.79 9.00 31.18
N SER A 88 6.91 9.13 30.43
CA SER A 88 8.25 9.35 31.02
C SER A 88 8.44 10.75 31.59
N GLY A 89 7.52 11.67 31.36
CA GLY A 89 7.58 13.05 31.86
C GLY A 89 8.60 13.93 31.14
N VAL A 90 9.15 13.49 30.00
CA VAL A 90 10.03 14.33 29.16
C VAL A 90 9.24 15.52 28.62
N LYS A 91 9.75 16.72 28.86
CA LYS A 91 9.18 17.94 28.29
C LYS A 91 9.65 18.09 26.84
N LEU A 92 8.70 18.08 25.95
CA LEU A 92 8.95 18.36 24.54
C LEU A 92 8.86 19.88 24.29
N ASN A 93 9.74 20.40 23.46
CA ASN A 93 9.71 21.78 22.98
C ASN A 93 9.10 21.90 21.57
N LYS A 94 8.58 20.82 21.03
CA LYS A 94 7.89 20.71 19.76
C LYS A 94 6.65 19.83 19.93
N ARG A 95 5.68 20.02 19.09
CA ARG A 95 4.56 19.09 18.97
C ARG A 95 5.01 17.84 18.20
N VAL A 96 4.52 16.69 18.61
CA VAL A 96 4.69 15.41 17.88
C VAL A 96 3.31 15.02 17.40
N ARG A 97 3.18 14.79 16.12
CA ARG A 97 1.91 14.50 15.45
C ARG A 97 2.02 13.20 14.67
N LEU A 98 1.23 12.21 15.06
CA LEU A 98 1.03 10.97 14.31
C LEU A 98 -0.16 11.16 13.36
N ILE A 99 0.10 11.17 12.07
CA ILE A 99 -0.89 11.26 11.00
C ILE A 99 -1.26 9.85 10.58
N MET A 100 -2.56 9.58 10.49
CA MET A 100 -3.14 8.30 10.11
C MET A 100 -3.92 8.49 8.81
N GLY A 101 -3.30 8.16 7.68
CA GLY A 101 -3.88 8.24 6.34
C GLY A 101 -4.83 7.10 6.04
N CYS A 102 -5.72 7.27 5.08
CA CYS A 102 -6.70 6.25 4.66
C CYS A 102 -6.72 6.00 3.14
N ASN A 103 -5.68 6.42 2.43
CA ASN A 103 -5.57 6.21 0.98
C ASN A 103 -4.11 6.24 0.50
N GLU A 104 -3.17 5.70 1.27
CA GLU A 104 -1.76 5.65 0.87
C GLU A 104 -1.59 4.74 -0.34
N GLU A 105 -2.12 3.54 -0.28
CA GLU A 105 -2.03 2.47 -1.26
C GLU A 105 -2.63 2.81 -2.65
N ASN A 106 -3.37 3.90 -2.74
CA ASN A 106 -4.04 4.35 -3.96
C ASN A 106 -3.73 5.82 -4.31
N GLY A 107 -2.50 6.27 -4.04
CA GLY A 107 -1.98 7.56 -4.48
C GLY A 107 -2.07 8.67 -3.46
N SER A 108 -2.13 8.34 -2.16
CA SER A 108 -1.91 9.26 -1.03
C SER A 108 -2.76 10.54 -1.00
N ARG A 109 -4.00 10.50 -1.50
CA ARG A 109 -4.93 11.65 -1.44
C ARG A 109 -5.20 12.13 -0.02
N CYS A 110 -5.03 11.25 0.95
CA CYS A 110 -5.12 11.59 2.36
C CYS A 110 -4.05 12.61 2.78
N MET A 111 -2.83 12.49 2.24
CA MET A 111 -1.75 13.46 2.51
C MET A 111 -1.88 14.72 1.68
N GLU A 112 -2.41 14.64 0.45
CA GLU A 112 -2.79 15.84 -0.31
C GLU A 112 -3.79 16.68 0.49
N HIS A 113 -4.86 16.05 0.98
CA HIS A 113 -5.86 16.73 1.80
C HIS A 113 -5.28 17.27 3.12
N TYR A 114 -4.41 16.50 3.80
CA TYR A 114 -3.72 16.99 4.99
C TYR A 114 -2.96 18.30 4.71
N ASN A 115 -2.22 18.36 3.61
CA ASN A 115 -1.43 19.54 3.23
C ASN A 115 -2.30 20.75 2.86
N GLU A 116 -3.56 20.54 2.47
CA GLU A 116 -4.50 21.62 2.15
C GLU A 116 -5.15 22.22 3.39
N VAL A 117 -5.42 21.42 4.42
CA VAL A 117 -6.30 21.83 5.54
C VAL A 117 -5.61 21.87 6.90
N ALA A 118 -4.41 21.32 7.03
CA ALA A 118 -3.69 21.23 8.30
C ALA A 118 -2.41 22.09 8.29
N GLU A 119 -1.83 22.22 9.49
CA GLU A 119 -0.55 22.93 9.66
C GLU A 119 0.59 22.13 9.02
N GLU A 120 1.52 22.86 8.41
CA GLU A 120 2.73 22.30 7.81
C GLU A 120 3.64 21.62 8.87
N LEU A 121 4.24 20.51 8.50
CA LEU A 121 5.21 19.81 9.33
C LEU A 121 6.58 20.47 9.19
N SER A 122 7.27 20.70 10.30
CA SER A 122 8.65 21.20 10.27
C SER A 122 9.65 20.14 9.83
N CYS A 123 9.40 18.89 10.18
CA CYS A 123 10.12 17.70 9.75
C CYS A 123 9.30 16.45 10.10
N GLY A 124 9.72 15.30 9.62
CA GLY A 124 9.03 14.07 9.97
C GLY A 124 9.67 12.84 9.32
N PHE A 125 9.04 11.71 9.53
CA PHE A 125 9.37 10.44 8.90
C PHE A 125 8.10 9.60 8.72
N THR A 126 8.20 8.60 7.86
CA THR A 126 7.20 7.52 7.77
C THR A 126 7.81 6.21 8.28
N PRO A 127 7.11 5.46 9.15
CA PRO A 127 7.58 4.16 9.61
C PRO A 127 7.29 3.02 8.62
N ASP A 128 6.77 3.33 7.46
CA ASP A 128 6.31 2.41 6.43
C ASP A 128 7.45 1.93 5.52
N ALA A 129 8.58 1.54 6.10
CA ALA A 129 9.73 1.05 5.37
C ALA A 129 10.74 0.31 6.26
N ASN A 130 11.73 -0.30 5.62
CA ASN A 130 12.81 -0.99 6.32
C ASN A 130 13.81 -0.02 6.96
N TYR A 131 14.41 -0.46 8.07
CA TYR A 131 15.52 0.23 8.72
C TYR A 131 16.86 0.00 7.98
N PRO A 132 17.84 0.90 8.15
CA PRO A 132 17.85 2.01 9.12
C PRO A 132 17.20 3.30 8.63
N CYS A 133 17.27 3.63 7.37
CA CYS A 133 16.66 4.82 6.80
C CYS A 133 16.72 4.77 5.27
N ILE A 134 15.58 4.91 4.66
CA ILE A 134 15.45 5.11 3.21
C ILE A 134 15.40 6.62 2.95
N HIS A 135 16.35 7.14 2.19
CA HIS A 135 16.46 8.57 1.91
C HIS A 135 16.34 8.91 0.42
N GLY A 136 16.01 7.91 -0.41
CA GLY A 136 15.82 8.07 -1.85
C GLY A 136 15.02 6.93 -2.42
N GLU A 137 14.12 7.26 -3.34
CA GLU A 137 13.23 6.30 -3.99
C GLU A 137 13.34 6.42 -5.51
N LYS A 138 12.97 5.36 -6.21
CA LYS A 138 12.83 5.39 -7.67
C LYS A 138 11.50 6.06 -8.02
N GLY A 139 11.51 6.87 -9.08
CA GLY A 139 10.27 7.41 -9.63
C GLY A 139 9.36 6.29 -10.16
N MET A 140 8.06 6.46 -9.99
CA MET A 140 7.04 5.62 -10.60
C MET A 140 6.47 6.28 -11.85
N LEU A 141 6.29 5.50 -12.92
CA LEU A 141 5.61 5.92 -14.14
C LEU A 141 4.48 4.95 -14.44
N GLY A 142 3.25 5.39 -14.24
CA GLY A 142 2.06 4.68 -14.66
C GLY A 142 1.67 5.06 -16.09
N MET A 143 1.43 4.07 -16.93
CA MET A 143 0.99 4.28 -18.30
C MET A 143 -0.22 3.43 -18.64
N LEU A 144 -1.18 4.02 -19.34
CA LEU A 144 -2.29 3.31 -19.95
C LEU A 144 -2.03 3.21 -21.46
N ALA A 145 -1.79 2.01 -21.95
CA ALA A 145 -1.70 1.74 -23.38
C ALA A 145 -3.06 1.28 -23.91
N THR A 146 -3.54 1.95 -24.94
CA THR A 146 -4.77 1.57 -25.63
C THR A 146 -4.48 1.26 -27.10
N SER A 147 -5.18 0.28 -27.65
CA SER A 147 -5.07 -0.09 -29.05
C SER A 147 -6.45 -0.29 -29.65
N LYS A 148 -6.61 0.09 -30.92
CA LYS A 148 -7.77 -0.24 -31.74
C LYS A 148 -7.59 -1.59 -32.49
N ASN A 149 -6.67 -2.43 -32.01
CA ASN A 149 -6.42 -3.74 -32.59
C ASN A 149 -7.65 -4.63 -32.41
N THR A 150 -8.19 -5.12 -33.51
CA THR A 150 -9.37 -6.01 -33.56
C THR A 150 -8.99 -7.49 -33.62
N LYS A 151 -7.70 -7.81 -33.65
CA LYS A 151 -7.21 -9.20 -33.71
C LYS A 151 -7.13 -9.87 -32.33
N ILE A 152 -7.14 -9.11 -31.26
CA ILE A 152 -7.20 -9.67 -29.90
C ILE A 152 -8.66 -9.80 -29.51
N ILE A 153 -9.09 -11.03 -29.18
CA ILE A 153 -10.44 -11.33 -28.71
C ILE A 153 -10.56 -10.96 -27.23
N SER A 154 -9.60 -11.42 -26.43
CA SER A 154 -9.50 -11.08 -25.01
C SER A 154 -8.05 -11.07 -24.57
N ILE A 155 -7.77 -10.32 -23.51
CA ILE A 155 -6.51 -10.36 -22.77
C ILE A 155 -6.81 -10.13 -21.29
N ASN A 156 -6.29 -11.00 -20.43
CA ASN A 156 -6.52 -10.95 -19.01
C ASN A 156 -5.23 -11.27 -18.27
N GLY A 157 -4.87 -10.46 -17.29
CA GLY A 157 -3.71 -10.67 -16.44
C GLY A 157 -3.59 -9.59 -15.38
N GLY A 158 -2.92 -9.93 -14.27
CA GLY A 158 -2.75 -9.04 -13.13
C GLY A 158 -4.04 -8.82 -12.32
N PHE A 159 -3.88 -8.36 -11.10
CA PHE A 159 -4.98 -8.06 -10.18
C PHE A 159 -5.06 -6.58 -9.83
N VAL A 160 -3.91 -5.94 -9.63
CA VAL A 160 -3.79 -4.55 -9.21
C VAL A 160 -2.66 -3.87 -9.96
N PHE A 161 -2.77 -2.55 -10.09
CA PHE A 161 -1.84 -1.76 -10.90
C PHE A 161 -0.41 -1.74 -10.37
N ASN A 162 -0.24 -1.81 -9.07
CA ASN A 162 1.06 -1.74 -8.37
C ASN A 162 1.69 -3.11 -8.08
N ALA A 163 1.10 -4.22 -8.56
CA ALA A 163 1.70 -5.55 -8.47
C ALA A 163 2.17 -6.05 -9.84
N VAL A 164 3.29 -6.77 -9.83
CA VAL A 164 3.79 -7.44 -11.04
C VAL A 164 2.79 -8.52 -11.46
N CYS A 165 2.38 -8.47 -12.72
CA CYS A 165 1.53 -9.50 -13.31
C CYS A 165 2.33 -10.81 -13.42
N ASP A 166 1.91 -11.83 -12.72
CA ASP A 166 2.54 -13.16 -12.68
C ASP A 166 2.08 -14.06 -13.85
N ALA A 167 0.86 -13.87 -14.32
CA ALA A 167 0.29 -14.60 -15.44
C ALA A 167 -0.62 -13.72 -16.29
N CYS A 168 -0.55 -13.90 -17.60
CA CYS A 168 -1.42 -13.24 -18.56
C CYS A 168 -1.88 -14.24 -19.63
N THR A 169 -3.18 -14.23 -19.93
CA THR A 169 -3.78 -15.05 -20.97
C THR A 169 -4.38 -14.16 -22.05
N ALA A 170 -4.10 -14.45 -23.30
CA ALA A 170 -4.69 -13.77 -24.46
C ALA A 170 -5.35 -14.77 -25.40
N GLU A 171 -6.54 -14.43 -25.93
CA GLU A 171 -7.20 -15.16 -27.01
C GLU A 171 -7.13 -14.34 -28.29
N ILE A 172 -6.74 -15.00 -29.38
CA ILE A 172 -6.72 -14.42 -30.73
C ILE A 172 -7.35 -15.39 -31.72
N PRO A 173 -7.87 -14.93 -32.88
CA PRO A 173 -8.32 -15.82 -33.94
C PRO A 173 -7.17 -16.71 -34.43
N ALA A 174 -7.45 -17.99 -34.69
CA ALA A 174 -6.50 -18.89 -35.30
C ALA A 174 -6.27 -18.51 -36.77
N GLU A 175 -5.01 -18.47 -37.17
CA GLU A 175 -4.56 -18.30 -38.54
C GLU A 175 -3.54 -19.41 -38.85
N GLU A 176 -3.48 -19.87 -40.09
CA GLU A 176 -2.55 -20.92 -40.54
C GLU A 176 -1.10 -20.61 -40.14
N GLY A 177 -0.45 -21.51 -39.43
CA GLY A 177 0.93 -21.39 -38.93
C GLY A 177 1.16 -20.34 -37.85
N LEU A 178 0.11 -19.70 -37.30
CA LEU A 178 0.25 -18.68 -36.29
C LEU A 178 0.69 -19.29 -34.94
N LYS A 179 0.17 -20.47 -34.60
CA LYS A 179 0.56 -21.18 -33.39
C LYS A 179 2.07 -21.44 -33.36
N ASP A 180 2.62 -22.02 -34.44
CA ASP A 180 4.06 -22.34 -34.51
C ASP A 180 4.93 -21.10 -34.42
N ARG A 181 4.48 -19.99 -35.04
CA ARG A 181 5.17 -18.70 -34.96
C ARG A 181 5.17 -18.13 -33.54
N LEU A 182 4.07 -18.27 -32.80
CA LEU A 182 3.97 -17.81 -31.41
C LEU A 182 4.85 -18.68 -30.51
N GLU A 183 4.82 -20.00 -30.65
CA GLU A 183 5.70 -20.89 -29.89
C GLU A 183 7.18 -20.58 -30.15
N ALA A 184 7.57 -20.36 -31.41
CA ALA A 184 8.94 -19.95 -31.75
C ALA A 184 9.32 -18.60 -31.13
N ALA A 185 8.41 -17.60 -31.17
CA ALA A 185 8.65 -16.30 -30.60
C ALA A 185 8.77 -16.35 -29.07
N PHE A 186 7.92 -17.11 -28.38
CA PHE A 186 8.00 -17.26 -26.94
C PHE A 186 9.24 -18.03 -26.51
N ALA A 187 9.72 -19.01 -27.26
CA ALA A 187 10.96 -19.71 -26.98
C ALA A 187 12.21 -18.80 -26.96
N GLU A 188 12.16 -17.66 -27.67
CA GLU A 188 13.22 -16.66 -27.66
C GLU A 188 13.11 -15.66 -26.48
N THR A 189 11.99 -15.70 -25.73
CA THR A 189 11.77 -14.79 -24.60
C THR A 189 12.43 -15.34 -23.32
N LYS A 190 12.50 -14.47 -22.29
CA LYS A 190 12.94 -14.88 -20.96
C LYS A 190 11.77 -15.29 -20.06
N LEU A 191 10.61 -15.60 -20.61
CA LEU A 191 9.47 -16.10 -19.84
C LEU A 191 9.83 -17.47 -19.23
N GLN A 192 9.45 -17.64 -17.97
CA GLN A 192 9.72 -18.89 -17.25
C GLN A 192 8.84 -20.03 -17.76
N GLU A 193 7.57 -19.71 -18.01
CA GLU A 193 6.58 -20.66 -18.53
C GLU A 193 5.67 -19.97 -19.55
N TYR A 194 5.32 -20.70 -20.60
CA TYR A 194 4.27 -20.31 -21.54
C TYR A 194 3.58 -21.56 -22.10
N LYS A 195 2.36 -21.39 -22.57
CA LYS A 195 1.59 -22.42 -23.24
C LYS A 195 0.82 -21.80 -24.38
N VAL A 196 0.87 -22.42 -25.55
CA VAL A 196 0.07 -22.02 -26.69
C VAL A 196 -0.85 -23.18 -27.08
N THR A 197 -2.15 -22.93 -27.04
CA THR A 197 -3.17 -23.92 -27.43
C THR A 197 -4.00 -23.39 -28.59
N GLU A 198 -4.48 -24.28 -29.45
CA GLU A 198 -5.39 -23.93 -30.55
C GLU A 198 -6.61 -24.84 -30.46
N GLU A 199 -7.77 -24.25 -30.23
CA GLU A 199 -9.07 -24.92 -30.12
C GLU A 199 -10.17 -24.00 -30.68
N ASP A 200 -11.16 -24.58 -31.33
CA ASP A 200 -12.37 -23.87 -31.81
C ASP A 200 -12.08 -22.58 -32.64
N GLY A 201 -11.02 -22.63 -33.45
CA GLY A 201 -10.63 -21.49 -34.29
C GLY A 201 -10.00 -20.33 -33.55
N LYS A 202 -9.52 -20.56 -32.33
CA LYS A 202 -8.80 -19.59 -31.51
C LYS A 202 -7.45 -20.15 -31.06
N ILE A 203 -6.52 -19.25 -30.82
CA ILE A 203 -5.26 -19.52 -30.11
C ILE A 203 -5.31 -18.79 -28.76
N THR A 204 -4.96 -19.56 -27.74
CA THR A 204 -4.82 -19.05 -26.37
C THR A 204 -3.42 -19.29 -25.88
#